data_d6bd6f4fc926e1eae18fcfab7b886cbf
#
_entry.id   d6bd6f4fc926e1eae18fcfab7b886cbf
#
_cell.length_a   1.000
_cell.length_b   1.000
_cell.length_c   1.000
_cell.angle_alpha   90.00
_cell.angle_beta   90.00
_cell.angle_gamma   90.00
#
_symmetry.space_group_name_H-M   'P 1'
#
loop_
_entity.id
_entity.type
_entity.pdbx_description
1 polymer ?
#
loop_
_entity_poly.entity_id
_entity_poly.type
_entity_poly.pdbx_seq_one_letter_code
_entity_poly.pdbx_strand_id
1 'polypeptide(L)'
;MRAIKRRSIVLATTSATAFALILTGCSAPSGSGDIPAGCEAYADYQGNSGTEVEIYTTVVSPEAELFQESFTEFEDCTGITINWNGSKEFEAQLPVRVEGGTAPDLAVFPQPGLLAAMAATGKLLPASDAVAASVEANYSPDWKNYGTVDGTFYASPLGANVKSFVWYSPKTFKDNGWDIPTTWDELLALSDKIATTSDVQPWCAGFESGDATGWVGTDWMEDIVLRFGGAEVYDKWV
;
A
#
# COMPACT_ATOMS: atom_id res chain seq x y z
N MET A 1 24.51 -66.73 31.17
CA MET A 1 24.22 -67.06 32.58
C MET A 1 23.03 -66.19 33.02
N ARG A 2 21.90 -66.89 33.22
CA ARG A 2 21.01 -66.92 34.41
C ARG A 2 20.58 -65.48 34.85
N ALA A 3 19.31 -65.15 35.08
CA ALA A 3 18.15 -65.95 35.50
C ALA A 3 16.84 -65.19 35.19
N ILE A 4 15.86 -66.01 34.83
CA ILE A 4 14.43 -65.73 34.80
C ILE A 4 13.92 -65.60 36.25
N LYS A 5 13.06 -64.57 36.51
CA LYS A 5 12.09 -64.76 37.64
C LYS A 5 10.71 -64.20 37.25
N ARG A 6 9.78 -65.06 37.47
CA ARG A 6 8.35 -65.11 37.12
C ARG A 6 7.48 -64.36 38.15
N ARG A 7 6.33 -63.91 37.59
CA ARG A 7 4.97 -63.93 38.20
C ARG A 7 4.61 -62.88 39.24
N SER A 8 3.62 -62.07 38.96
CA SER A 8 2.30 -62.34 39.52
C SER A 8 1.20 -61.58 38.75
N ILE A 9 0.17 -62.34 38.35
CA ILE A 9 -1.10 -61.87 37.81
C ILE A 9 -1.94 -61.41 38.99
N VAL A 10 -2.46 -60.17 38.93
CA VAL A 10 -3.59 -59.73 39.76
C VAL A 10 -4.69 -59.28 38.81
N LEU A 11 -5.75 -60.11 38.80
CA LEU A 11 -7.06 -59.78 38.26
C LEU A 11 -7.70 -58.75 39.19
N ALA A 12 -8.16 -57.63 38.68
CA ALA A 12 -9.12 -56.78 39.37
C ALA A 12 -10.10 -56.18 38.35
N THR A 13 -11.24 -56.73 38.43
CA THR A 13 -12.62 -56.25 38.13
C THR A 13 -12.86 -54.95 37.46
N THR A 14 -13.56 -55.07 36.35
CA THR A 14 -14.29 -54.13 35.57
C THR A 14 -15.22 -53.22 36.37
N SER A 15 -15.05 -51.94 36.26
CA SER A 15 -16.12 -50.93 36.46
C SER A 15 -16.23 -50.10 35.22
N ALA A 16 -17.27 -50.35 34.46
CA ALA A 16 -17.66 -49.59 33.31
C ALA A 16 -18.24 -48.22 33.79
N THR A 17 -17.44 -47.15 33.72
CA THR A 17 -17.95 -45.81 33.90
C THR A 17 -18.18 -45.24 32.49
N ALA A 18 -19.44 -45.10 32.13
CA ALA A 18 -19.87 -44.45 30.91
C ALA A 18 -19.50 -42.97 30.99
N PHE A 19 -18.45 -42.58 30.27
CA PHE A 19 -18.12 -41.16 30.02
C PHE A 19 -19.03 -40.65 28.90
N ALA A 20 -20.07 -39.93 29.29
CA ALA A 20 -20.88 -39.16 28.35
C ALA A 20 -19.98 -38.03 27.76
N LEU A 21 -19.49 -38.23 26.54
CA LEU A 21 -18.89 -37.16 25.73
C LEU A 21 -19.97 -36.15 25.40
N ILE A 22 -20.02 -35.09 26.19
CA ILE A 22 -20.72 -33.87 25.80
C ILE A 22 -19.88 -33.28 24.65
N LEU A 23 -20.31 -33.49 23.41
CA LEU A 23 -19.92 -32.74 22.26
C LEU A 23 -20.45 -31.32 22.45
N THR A 24 -19.70 -30.47 23.14
CA THR A 24 -19.86 -29.03 22.99
C THR A 24 -19.37 -28.72 21.58
N GLY A 25 -20.30 -28.68 20.63
CA GLY A 25 -20.07 -28.09 19.34
C GLY A 25 -19.60 -26.65 19.58
N CYS A 26 -18.38 -26.33 19.15
CA CYS A 26 -18.00 -24.95 18.92
C CYS A 26 -18.91 -24.43 17.81
N SER A 27 -20.05 -23.89 18.21
CA SER A 27 -20.76 -22.95 17.38
C SER A 27 -19.80 -21.78 17.25
N ALA A 28 -19.24 -21.57 16.04
CA ALA A 28 -18.65 -20.29 15.70
C ALA A 28 -19.69 -19.21 16.09
N PRO A 29 -19.31 -18.15 16.77
CA PRO A 29 -20.24 -17.06 17.01
C PRO A 29 -20.63 -16.48 15.66
N SER A 30 -21.80 -16.86 15.15
CA SER A 30 -22.52 -16.06 14.16
C SER A 30 -22.97 -14.81 14.93
N GLY A 31 -22.06 -13.86 15.05
CA GLY A 31 -22.35 -12.57 15.62
C GLY A 31 -23.22 -11.77 14.66
N SER A 32 -24.51 -12.04 14.65
CA SER A 32 -25.49 -11.03 14.24
C SER A 32 -25.68 -10.07 15.43
N GLY A 33 -24.63 -9.38 15.84
CA GLY A 33 -24.77 -8.18 16.62
C GLY A 33 -25.48 -7.15 15.75
N ASP A 34 -26.41 -6.42 16.31
CA ASP A 34 -27.04 -5.28 15.61
C ASP A 34 -25.92 -4.33 15.17
N ILE A 35 -25.82 -4.11 13.85
CA ILE A 35 -24.85 -3.16 13.31
C ILE A 35 -25.20 -1.78 13.86
N PRO A 36 -24.23 -1.04 14.46
CA PRO A 36 -24.51 0.29 14.94
C PRO A 36 -25.06 1.19 13.82
N ALA A 37 -26.00 2.06 14.15
CA ALA A 37 -26.57 2.98 13.17
C ALA A 37 -25.48 3.85 12.55
N GLY A 38 -25.43 3.91 11.22
CA GLY A 38 -24.40 4.61 10.47
C GLY A 38 -23.18 3.74 10.09
N CYS A 39 -23.12 2.50 10.58
CA CYS A 39 -22.02 1.58 10.30
C CYS A 39 -22.37 0.48 9.27
N GLU A 40 -23.46 0.65 8.53
CA GLU A 40 -23.97 -0.34 7.58
C GLU A 40 -22.96 -0.67 6.47
N ALA A 41 -22.13 0.30 6.07
CA ALA A 41 -21.08 0.12 5.08
C ALA A 41 -19.96 -0.85 5.55
N TYR A 42 -19.84 -1.05 6.85
CA TYR A 42 -18.81 -1.87 7.48
C TYR A 42 -19.35 -3.18 8.06
N ALA A 43 -20.53 -3.63 7.60
CA ALA A 43 -21.22 -4.82 8.11
C ALA A 43 -20.36 -6.07 8.06
N ASP A 44 -19.59 -6.25 6.99
CA ASP A 44 -18.75 -7.43 6.76
C ASP A 44 -17.52 -7.50 7.71
N TYR A 45 -17.20 -6.40 8.37
CA TYR A 45 -16.07 -6.30 9.31
C TYR A 45 -16.49 -6.43 10.77
N GLN A 46 -17.78 -6.56 11.06
CA GLN A 46 -18.27 -6.72 12.42
C GLN A 46 -17.77 -8.02 13.07
N GLY A 47 -17.54 -7.99 14.37
CA GLY A 47 -17.04 -9.14 15.13
C GLY A 47 -15.52 -9.26 15.16
N ASN A 48 -14.78 -8.32 14.57
CA ASN A 48 -13.32 -8.27 14.55
C ASN A 48 -12.73 -7.21 15.51
N SER A 49 -13.53 -6.71 16.46
CA SER A 49 -13.07 -5.71 17.42
C SER A 49 -11.84 -6.17 18.20
N GLY A 50 -10.86 -5.26 18.35
CA GLY A 50 -9.58 -5.55 18.97
C GLY A 50 -8.52 -6.11 18.02
N THR A 51 -8.85 -6.28 16.73
CA THR A 51 -7.84 -6.60 15.71
C THR A 51 -7.02 -5.35 15.40
N GLU A 52 -5.72 -5.53 15.23
CA GLU A 52 -4.80 -4.48 14.75
C GLU A 52 -4.33 -4.84 13.34
N VAL A 53 -4.31 -3.86 12.44
CA VAL A 53 -3.86 -4.01 11.05
C VAL A 53 -2.76 -3.00 10.78
N GLU A 54 -1.55 -3.45 10.45
CA GLU A 54 -0.45 -2.58 10.04
C GLU A 54 -0.54 -2.26 8.54
N ILE A 55 -0.56 -0.97 8.21
CA ILE A 55 -0.35 -0.47 6.85
C ILE A 55 1.05 0.14 6.76
N TYR A 56 1.95 -0.47 5.99
CA TYR A 56 3.30 0.03 5.77
C TYR A 56 3.41 0.76 4.44
N THR A 57 4.05 1.95 4.43
CA THR A 57 4.00 2.86 3.28
C THR A 57 5.16 3.87 3.28
N THR A 58 5.37 4.54 2.13
CA THR A 58 6.26 5.72 2.02
C THR A 58 5.64 7.01 2.54
N VAL A 59 4.32 7.05 2.75
CA VAL A 59 3.58 8.26 3.14
C VAL A 59 3.82 8.56 4.61
N VAL A 60 4.51 9.67 4.87
CA VAL A 60 4.87 10.20 6.20
C VAL A 60 4.14 11.51 6.47
N SER A 61 4.31 12.06 7.69
CA SER A 61 3.77 13.38 8.05
C SER A 61 4.19 14.48 7.06
N PRO A 62 3.30 15.45 6.73
CA PRO A 62 1.96 15.65 7.32
C PRO A 62 0.82 14.90 6.60
N GLU A 63 1.09 14.16 5.54
CA GLU A 63 0.07 13.48 4.74
C GLU A 63 -0.47 12.23 5.46
N ALA A 64 0.38 11.56 6.27
CA ALA A 64 0.01 10.37 7.03
C ALA A 64 -1.18 10.60 7.96
N GLU A 65 -1.26 11.77 8.59
CA GLU A 65 -2.32 12.13 9.51
C GLU A 65 -3.69 12.21 8.81
N LEU A 66 -3.71 12.68 7.56
CA LEU A 66 -4.94 12.73 6.76
C LEU A 66 -5.45 11.34 6.39
N PHE A 67 -4.53 10.41 6.10
CA PHE A 67 -4.90 9.01 5.89
C PHE A 67 -5.43 8.38 7.17
N GLN A 68 -4.78 8.57 8.30
CA GLN A 68 -5.25 8.07 9.60
C GLN A 68 -6.63 8.64 9.96
N GLU A 69 -6.85 9.92 9.75
CA GLU A 69 -8.15 10.55 9.97
C GLU A 69 -9.25 9.90 9.10
N SER A 70 -8.93 9.49 7.88
CA SER A 70 -9.89 8.84 6.97
C SER A 70 -10.37 7.48 7.44
N PHE A 71 -9.63 6.80 8.32
CA PHE A 71 -10.01 5.49 8.88
C PHE A 71 -10.85 5.59 10.16
N THR A 72 -11.00 6.79 10.76
CA THR A 72 -11.65 6.97 12.05
C THR A 72 -13.06 6.37 12.10
N GLU A 73 -13.88 6.60 11.07
CA GLU A 73 -15.23 6.05 11.00
C GLU A 73 -15.24 4.51 10.93
N PHE A 74 -14.32 3.94 10.16
CA PHE A 74 -14.13 2.49 10.08
C PHE A 74 -13.72 1.91 11.44
N GLU A 75 -12.75 2.51 12.10
CA GLU A 75 -12.26 2.09 13.41
C GLU A 75 -13.36 2.18 14.47
N ASP A 76 -14.09 3.29 14.52
CA ASP A 76 -15.20 3.50 15.43
C ASP A 76 -16.32 2.49 15.21
N CYS A 77 -16.62 2.15 13.96
CA CYS A 77 -17.68 1.22 13.60
C CYS A 77 -17.31 -0.26 13.85
N THR A 78 -16.05 -0.63 13.71
CA THR A 78 -15.61 -2.04 13.71
C THR A 78 -14.86 -2.42 14.98
N GLY A 79 -14.23 -1.45 15.63
CA GLY A 79 -13.27 -1.69 16.72
C GLY A 79 -11.96 -2.31 16.24
N ILE A 80 -11.69 -2.30 14.93
CA ILE A 80 -10.40 -2.65 14.33
C ILE A 80 -9.51 -1.41 14.40
N THR A 81 -8.24 -1.56 14.76
CA THR A 81 -7.27 -0.45 14.80
C THR A 81 -6.37 -0.51 13.57
N ILE A 82 -6.23 0.62 12.87
CA ILE A 82 -5.32 0.76 11.73
C ILE A 82 -4.03 1.43 12.18
N ASN A 83 -2.95 0.69 12.18
CA ASN A 83 -1.61 1.17 12.51
C ASN A 83 -0.90 1.64 11.23
N TRP A 84 -0.94 2.94 10.95
CA TRP A 84 -0.23 3.54 9.81
C TRP A 84 1.24 3.68 10.11
N ASN A 85 2.08 2.91 9.42
CA ASN A 85 3.53 2.92 9.56
C ASN A 85 4.17 3.55 8.31
N GLY A 86 4.36 4.87 8.35
CA GLY A 86 5.01 5.61 7.27
C GLY A 86 6.53 5.66 7.46
N SER A 87 7.29 5.34 6.40
CA SER A 87 8.74 5.38 6.42
C SER A 87 9.33 5.77 5.08
N LYS A 88 10.27 6.70 5.06
CA LYS A 88 11.04 7.02 3.84
C LYS A 88 11.94 5.86 3.38
N GLU A 89 12.24 4.92 4.28
CA GLU A 89 13.01 3.71 4.00
C GLU A 89 12.12 2.52 3.55
N PHE A 90 10.86 2.77 3.23
CA PHE A 90 9.88 1.72 2.89
C PHE A 90 10.39 0.78 1.80
N GLU A 91 10.89 1.32 0.69
CA GLU A 91 11.29 0.51 -0.48
C GLU A 91 12.47 -0.42 -0.17
N ALA A 92 13.43 0.03 0.65
CA ALA A 92 14.55 -0.79 1.11
C ALA A 92 14.13 -1.79 2.19
N GLN A 93 13.26 -1.38 3.11
CA GLN A 93 12.93 -2.17 4.29
C GLN A 93 11.84 -3.21 4.03
N LEU A 94 10.93 -2.99 3.10
CA LEU A 94 9.85 -3.95 2.83
C LEU A 94 10.38 -5.34 2.43
N PRO A 95 11.32 -5.48 1.47
CA PRO A 95 11.89 -6.79 1.15
C PRO A 95 12.57 -7.45 2.35
N VAL A 96 13.31 -6.68 3.15
CA VAL A 96 13.99 -7.18 4.35
C VAL A 96 13.00 -7.71 5.38
N ARG A 97 11.91 -6.99 5.63
CA ARG A 97 10.84 -7.41 6.53
C ARG A 97 10.15 -8.67 6.04
N VAL A 98 9.85 -8.76 4.74
CA VAL A 98 9.22 -9.93 4.12
C VAL A 98 10.12 -11.16 4.23
N GLU A 99 11.40 -11.04 3.93
CA GLU A 99 12.37 -12.13 4.08
C GLU A 99 12.57 -12.53 5.55
N GLY A 100 12.60 -11.54 6.44
CA GLY A 100 12.76 -11.74 7.89
C GLY A 100 11.51 -12.30 8.60
N GLY A 101 10.39 -12.45 7.91
CA GLY A 101 9.14 -12.96 8.48
C GLY A 101 8.39 -11.94 9.36
N THR A 102 8.65 -10.65 9.15
CA THR A 102 7.99 -9.53 9.83
C THR A 102 7.28 -8.62 8.83
N ALA A 103 6.70 -9.22 7.79
CA ALA A 103 5.92 -8.50 6.80
C ALA A 103 4.76 -7.72 7.47
N PRO A 104 4.37 -6.55 6.94
CA PRO A 104 3.15 -5.87 7.38
C PRO A 104 1.91 -6.64 6.88
N ASP A 105 0.74 -6.32 7.44
CA ASP A 105 -0.53 -6.87 6.95
C ASP A 105 -0.88 -6.33 5.57
N LEU A 106 -0.68 -5.02 5.38
CA LEU A 106 -0.87 -4.33 4.11
C LEU A 106 0.35 -3.46 3.78
N ALA A 107 0.66 -3.35 2.49
CA ALA A 107 1.69 -2.45 2.00
C ALA A 107 1.13 -1.54 0.90
N VAL A 108 1.42 -0.24 0.99
CA VAL A 108 1.10 0.71 -0.08
C VAL A 108 2.32 0.93 -0.94
N PHE A 109 2.29 0.40 -2.15
CA PHE A 109 3.40 0.47 -3.11
C PHE A 109 3.38 1.81 -3.85
N PRO A 110 4.51 2.52 -3.91
CA PRO A 110 4.60 3.78 -4.64
C PRO A 110 4.62 3.60 -6.16
N GLN A 111 4.93 2.39 -6.64
CA GLN A 111 5.08 2.10 -8.06
C GLN A 111 4.95 0.59 -8.36
N PRO A 112 4.48 0.22 -9.60
CA PRO A 112 4.21 -1.17 -9.97
C PRO A 112 5.44 -2.10 -9.96
N GLY A 113 6.64 -1.57 -10.20
CA GLY A 113 7.86 -2.39 -10.24
C GLY A 113 8.17 -3.07 -8.92
N LEU A 114 8.02 -2.36 -7.79
CA LEU A 114 8.21 -2.95 -6.46
C LEU A 114 7.10 -3.97 -6.15
N LEU A 115 5.85 -3.71 -6.57
CA LEU A 115 4.77 -4.68 -6.47
C LEU A 115 5.12 -5.98 -7.19
N ALA A 116 5.62 -5.90 -8.43
CA ALA A 116 6.04 -7.07 -9.20
C ALA A 116 7.19 -7.84 -8.51
N ALA A 117 8.18 -7.12 -7.98
CA ALA A 117 9.26 -7.73 -7.22
C ALA A 117 8.76 -8.48 -5.97
N MET A 118 7.81 -7.90 -5.25
CA MET A 118 7.22 -8.56 -4.06
C MET A 118 6.34 -9.75 -4.44
N ALA A 119 5.56 -9.66 -5.51
CA ALA A 119 4.78 -10.80 -6.03
C ALA A 119 5.68 -11.98 -6.39
N ALA A 120 6.84 -11.73 -7.01
CA ALA A 120 7.83 -12.76 -7.36
C ALA A 120 8.39 -13.51 -6.15
N THR A 121 8.33 -12.96 -4.95
CA THR A 121 8.73 -13.66 -3.71
C THR A 121 7.76 -14.78 -3.31
N GLY A 122 6.54 -14.79 -3.85
CA GLY A 122 5.45 -15.70 -3.46
C GLY A 122 4.91 -15.44 -2.05
N LYS A 123 5.24 -14.30 -1.44
CA LYS A 123 4.78 -13.90 -0.10
C LYS A 123 3.60 -12.94 -0.14
N LEU A 124 3.40 -12.28 -1.27
CA LEU A 124 2.26 -11.41 -1.47
C LEU A 124 1.01 -12.24 -1.79
N LEU A 125 -0.07 -11.98 -1.07
CA LEU A 125 -1.35 -12.64 -1.31
C LEU A 125 -2.14 -11.89 -2.39
N PRO A 126 -2.83 -12.61 -3.29
CA PRO A 126 -3.76 -11.99 -4.23
C PRO A 126 -4.85 -11.19 -3.49
N ALA A 127 -5.29 -10.09 -4.09
CA ALA A 127 -6.46 -9.39 -3.61
C ALA A 127 -7.71 -10.28 -3.72
N SER A 128 -8.66 -10.09 -2.81
CA SER A 128 -9.90 -10.87 -2.82
C SER A 128 -10.78 -10.55 -4.03
N ASP A 129 -11.65 -11.49 -4.39
CA ASP A 129 -12.64 -11.27 -5.46
C ASP A 129 -13.52 -10.04 -5.19
N ALA A 130 -13.84 -9.75 -3.94
CA ALA A 130 -14.63 -8.57 -3.56
C ALA A 130 -13.86 -7.27 -3.86
N VAL A 131 -12.57 -7.22 -3.55
CA VAL A 131 -11.70 -6.08 -3.88
C VAL A 131 -11.58 -5.93 -5.41
N ALA A 132 -11.35 -7.03 -6.12
CA ALA A 132 -11.25 -7.02 -7.58
C ALA A 132 -12.55 -6.49 -8.23
N ALA A 133 -13.71 -6.96 -7.78
CA ALA A 133 -15.01 -6.50 -8.27
C ALA A 133 -15.25 -5.00 -7.96
N SER A 134 -14.84 -4.53 -6.79
CA SER A 134 -14.94 -3.10 -6.43
C SER A 134 -14.08 -2.24 -7.33
N VAL A 135 -12.85 -2.66 -7.64
CA VAL A 135 -11.96 -1.95 -8.56
C VAL A 135 -12.55 -1.92 -9.98
N GLU A 136 -13.06 -3.05 -10.47
CA GLU A 136 -13.72 -3.12 -11.80
C GLU A 136 -14.96 -2.23 -11.91
N ALA A 137 -15.70 -2.06 -10.82
CA ALA A 137 -16.91 -1.23 -10.81
C ALA A 137 -16.61 0.28 -10.75
N ASN A 138 -15.48 0.69 -10.17
CA ASN A 138 -15.22 2.08 -9.84
C ASN A 138 -14.05 2.72 -10.60
N TYR A 139 -13.22 1.92 -11.28
CA TYR A 139 -12.01 2.38 -11.97
C TYR A 139 -11.98 1.92 -13.43
N SER A 140 -11.23 2.60 -14.29
CA SER A 140 -10.96 2.10 -15.64
C SER A 140 -10.08 0.84 -15.59
N PRO A 141 -10.11 -0.02 -16.64
CA PRO A 141 -9.31 -1.24 -16.69
C PRO A 141 -7.82 -1.03 -16.47
N ASP A 142 -7.27 0.13 -16.87
CA ASP A 142 -5.86 0.45 -16.73
C ASP A 142 -5.41 0.46 -15.27
N TRP A 143 -6.27 0.96 -14.37
CA TRP A 143 -5.98 0.96 -12.93
C TRP A 143 -5.82 -0.44 -12.36
N LYS A 144 -6.62 -1.39 -12.81
CA LYS A 144 -6.48 -2.80 -12.41
C LYS A 144 -5.19 -3.41 -12.94
N ASN A 145 -4.78 -3.02 -14.17
CA ASN A 145 -3.55 -3.52 -14.78
C ASN A 145 -2.32 -3.16 -13.95
N TYR A 146 -2.24 -1.95 -13.38
CA TYR A 146 -1.12 -1.55 -12.50
C TYR A 146 -0.98 -2.42 -11.25
N GLY A 147 -2.08 -2.97 -10.75
CA GLY A 147 -2.10 -3.89 -9.60
C GLY A 147 -2.01 -5.37 -9.98
N THR A 148 -1.83 -5.69 -11.27
CA THR A 148 -1.80 -7.07 -11.78
C THR A 148 -0.40 -7.48 -12.18
N VAL A 149 0.08 -8.62 -11.66
CA VAL A 149 1.37 -9.21 -11.99
C VAL A 149 1.13 -10.63 -12.51
N ASP A 150 1.63 -10.95 -13.70
CA ASP A 150 1.48 -12.28 -14.34
C ASP A 150 0.03 -12.80 -14.35
N GLY A 151 -0.93 -11.89 -14.59
CA GLY A 151 -2.36 -12.22 -14.65
C GLY A 151 -3.05 -12.36 -13.29
N THR A 152 -2.33 -12.17 -12.19
CA THR A 152 -2.90 -12.21 -10.83
C THR A 152 -3.02 -10.78 -10.28
N PHE A 153 -4.21 -10.43 -9.81
CA PHE A 153 -4.48 -9.12 -9.21
C PHE A 153 -4.09 -9.11 -7.73
N TYR A 154 -3.16 -8.23 -7.35
CA TYR A 154 -2.63 -8.14 -5.99
C TYR A 154 -2.98 -6.84 -5.27
N ALA A 155 -3.10 -5.72 -5.99
CA ALA A 155 -3.21 -4.42 -5.37
C ALA A 155 -4.29 -3.55 -6.00
N SER A 156 -5.18 -3.01 -5.16
CA SER A 156 -6.12 -1.96 -5.55
C SER A 156 -5.43 -0.59 -5.56
N PRO A 157 -5.88 0.35 -6.43
CA PRO A 157 -5.41 1.72 -6.34
C PRO A 157 -5.87 2.36 -5.02
N LEU A 158 -4.95 3.08 -4.36
CA LEU A 158 -5.26 3.87 -3.16
C LEU A 158 -5.51 5.33 -3.52
N GLY A 159 -4.71 5.88 -4.42
CA GLY A 159 -4.80 7.27 -4.85
C GLY A 159 -4.16 7.48 -6.21
N ALA A 160 -4.40 8.66 -6.78
CA ALA A 160 -3.80 9.09 -8.03
C ALA A 160 -3.13 10.45 -7.84
N ASN A 161 -1.90 10.57 -8.31
CA ASN A 161 -1.16 11.82 -8.29
C ASN A 161 -0.86 12.25 -9.72
N VAL A 162 -1.09 13.53 -10.00
CA VAL A 162 -0.64 14.13 -11.27
C VAL A 162 0.78 14.64 -11.07
N LYS A 163 1.67 14.27 -11.96
CA LYS A 163 3.11 14.55 -11.90
C LYS A 163 3.55 15.56 -12.97
N SER A 164 4.82 15.94 -12.92
CA SER A 164 5.48 16.78 -13.92
C SER A 164 4.92 18.20 -14.07
N PHE A 165 4.31 18.74 -13.01
CA PHE A 165 3.90 20.13 -12.99
C PHE A 165 5.06 21.07 -12.68
N VAL A 166 5.08 22.20 -13.41
CA VAL A 166 5.90 23.36 -13.06
C VAL A 166 5.08 24.31 -12.19
N TRP A 167 5.43 24.36 -10.92
CA TRP A 167 4.83 25.32 -9.99
C TRP A 167 5.56 26.66 -10.04
N TYR A 168 4.83 27.76 -10.01
CA TYR A 168 5.40 29.10 -10.02
C TYR A 168 4.68 30.02 -9.03
N SER A 169 5.35 31.09 -8.60
CA SER A 169 4.75 32.13 -7.78
C SER A 169 4.14 33.21 -8.66
N PRO A 170 2.81 33.35 -8.75
CA PRO A 170 2.17 34.41 -9.55
C PRO A 170 2.63 35.81 -9.13
N LYS A 171 2.86 36.01 -7.82
CA LYS A 171 3.37 37.27 -7.30
C LYS A 171 4.76 37.58 -7.84
N THR A 172 5.69 36.63 -7.76
CA THR A 172 7.06 36.79 -8.23
C THR A 172 7.12 37.06 -9.74
N PHE A 173 6.32 36.34 -10.53
CA PHE A 173 6.23 36.51 -11.97
C PHE A 173 5.75 37.92 -12.31
N LYS A 174 4.69 38.40 -11.66
CA LYS A 174 4.15 39.75 -11.84
C LYS A 174 5.16 40.83 -11.47
N ASP A 175 5.82 40.69 -10.32
CA ASP A 175 6.75 41.70 -9.80
C ASP A 175 7.99 41.86 -10.71
N ASN A 176 8.39 40.78 -11.41
CA ASN A 176 9.54 40.76 -12.31
C ASN A 176 9.17 40.94 -13.80
N GLY A 177 7.90 41.03 -14.13
CA GLY A 177 7.43 41.13 -15.52
C GLY A 177 7.78 39.88 -16.34
N TRP A 178 7.63 38.70 -15.71
CA TRP A 178 7.80 37.41 -16.39
C TRP A 178 6.45 36.88 -16.85
N ASP A 179 6.38 36.54 -18.14
CA ASP A 179 5.21 35.90 -18.72
C ASP A 179 5.24 34.39 -18.44
N ILE A 180 4.05 33.77 -18.29
CA ILE A 180 3.93 32.33 -18.13
C ILE A 180 4.21 31.69 -19.49
N PRO A 181 5.24 30.82 -19.61
CA PRO A 181 5.55 30.17 -20.87
C PRO A 181 4.45 29.16 -21.25
N THR A 182 4.14 29.12 -22.55
CA THR A 182 3.14 28.20 -23.14
C THR A 182 3.77 27.13 -24.02
N THR A 183 5.06 27.30 -24.33
CA THR A 183 5.85 26.35 -25.12
C THR A 183 7.14 25.99 -24.40
N TRP A 184 7.75 24.88 -24.83
CA TRP A 184 9.05 24.46 -24.31
C TRP A 184 10.15 25.50 -24.55
N ASP A 185 10.18 26.07 -25.76
CA ASP A 185 11.16 27.10 -26.12
C ASP A 185 11.01 28.37 -25.25
N GLU A 186 9.78 28.81 -25.00
CA GLU A 186 9.50 29.93 -24.08
C GLU A 186 9.95 29.61 -22.64
N LEU A 187 9.76 28.38 -22.18
CA LEU A 187 10.22 27.94 -20.86
C LEU A 187 11.74 27.99 -20.74
N LEU A 188 12.45 27.50 -21.76
CA LEU A 188 13.91 27.58 -21.81
C LEU A 188 14.39 29.05 -21.87
N ALA A 189 13.78 29.88 -22.74
CA ALA A 189 14.13 31.28 -22.86
C ALA A 189 13.87 32.08 -21.55
N LEU A 190 12.77 31.77 -20.84
CA LEU A 190 12.51 32.35 -19.53
C LEU A 190 13.54 31.92 -18.51
N SER A 191 13.91 30.63 -18.50
CA SER A 191 14.94 30.09 -17.60
C SER A 191 16.28 30.81 -17.81
N ASP A 192 16.72 30.96 -19.05
CA ASP A 192 17.94 31.68 -19.40
C ASP A 192 17.87 33.17 -19.00
N LYS A 193 16.73 33.83 -19.25
CA LYS A 193 16.49 35.18 -18.81
C LYS A 193 16.65 35.36 -17.31
N ILE A 194 16.00 34.50 -16.54
CA ILE A 194 16.10 34.52 -15.06
C ILE A 194 17.54 34.30 -14.60
N ALA A 195 18.23 33.29 -15.13
CA ALA A 195 19.59 32.96 -14.76
C ALA A 195 20.60 34.08 -15.08
N THR A 196 20.34 34.86 -16.12
CA THR A 196 21.29 35.89 -16.60
C THR A 196 20.98 37.31 -16.12
N THR A 197 19.73 37.57 -15.69
CA THR A 197 19.28 38.95 -15.36
C THR A 197 18.85 39.10 -13.89
N SER A 198 18.89 38.03 -13.09
CA SER A 198 18.51 38.07 -11.68
C SER A 198 19.51 37.30 -10.82
N ASP A 199 19.45 37.54 -9.51
CA ASP A 199 20.28 36.85 -8.53
C ASP A 199 19.62 35.51 -8.02
N VAL A 200 18.47 35.16 -8.61
CA VAL A 200 17.76 33.90 -8.22
C VAL A 200 17.97 32.81 -9.26
N GLN A 201 17.93 31.57 -8.82
CA GLN A 201 17.96 30.42 -9.70
C GLN A 201 16.59 30.25 -10.37
N PRO A 202 16.54 29.93 -11.68
CA PRO A 202 15.27 29.74 -12.39
C PRO A 202 14.50 28.52 -11.90
N TRP A 203 15.20 27.50 -11.38
CA TRP A 203 14.61 26.24 -10.95
C TRP A 203 14.96 25.89 -9.51
N CYS A 204 13.99 25.34 -8.82
CA CYS A 204 14.17 24.68 -7.53
C CYS A 204 13.50 23.30 -7.61
N ALA A 205 14.25 22.25 -7.35
CA ALA A 205 13.75 20.89 -7.30
C ALA A 205 14.38 20.14 -6.12
N GLY A 206 13.55 19.48 -5.33
CA GLY A 206 14.00 18.61 -4.24
C GLY A 206 14.16 17.18 -4.76
N PHE A 207 15.36 16.63 -4.70
CA PHE A 207 15.66 15.28 -5.17
C PHE A 207 15.90 14.28 -4.04
N GLU A 208 16.25 14.75 -2.84
CA GLU A 208 16.55 13.87 -1.73
C GLU A 208 15.27 13.25 -1.17
N SER A 209 15.26 11.90 -1.07
CA SER A 209 14.17 11.11 -0.50
C SER A 209 14.66 9.73 -0.02
N GLY A 210 15.78 9.67 0.76
CA GLY A 210 16.35 8.40 1.18
C GLY A 210 16.66 7.49 -0.01
N ASP A 211 16.22 6.24 0.03
CA ASP A 211 16.45 5.26 -1.04
C ASP A 211 15.67 5.59 -2.33
N ALA A 212 14.61 6.35 -2.24
CA ALA A 212 13.85 6.85 -3.39
C ALA A 212 14.42 8.16 -3.97
N THR A 213 15.63 8.60 -3.54
CA THR A 213 16.31 9.79 -4.07
C THR A 213 16.37 9.76 -5.59
N GLY A 214 15.92 10.84 -6.23
CA GLY A 214 15.91 10.95 -7.70
C GLY A 214 14.55 10.76 -8.35
N TRP A 215 13.53 10.28 -7.65
CA TRP A 215 12.21 10.01 -8.24
C TRP A 215 11.60 11.23 -8.96
N VAL A 216 11.86 12.44 -8.47
CA VAL A 216 11.43 13.69 -9.14
C VAL A 216 12.04 13.81 -10.54
N GLY A 217 13.31 13.40 -10.69
CA GLY A 217 13.97 13.36 -12.00
C GLY A 217 13.37 12.31 -12.92
N THR A 218 12.98 11.16 -12.39
CA THR A 218 12.30 10.10 -13.16
C THR A 218 10.97 10.60 -13.71
N ASP A 219 10.13 11.22 -12.90
CA ASP A 219 8.84 11.80 -13.33
C ASP A 219 9.03 12.80 -14.50
N TRP A 220 10.06 13.64 -14.44
CA TRP A 220 10.39 14.56 -15.54
C TRP A 220 10.89 13.84 -16.79
N MET A 221 11.72 12.80 -16.63
CA MET A 221 12.21 12.02 -17.76
C MET A 221 11.09 11.28 -18.47
N GLU A 222 10.15 10.72 -17.71
CA GLU A 222 8.95 10.06 -18.26
C GLU A 222 8.12 11.02 -19.09
N ASP A 223 7.84 12.23 -18.57
CA ASP A 223 7.09 13.24 -19.30
C ASP A 223 7.83 13.70 -20.58
N ILE A 224 9.14 13.92 -20.51
CA ILE A 224 9.96 14.30 -21.66
C ILE A 224 9.99 13.19 -22.70
N VAL A 225 10.22 11.94 -22.31
CA VAL A 225 10.23 10.79 -23.24
C VAL A 225 8.87 10.66 -23.94
N LEU A 226 7.78 10.74 -23.18
CA LEU A 226 6.44 10.67 -23.75
C LEU A 226 6.14 11.82 -24.74
N ARG A 227 6.52 13.05 -24.40
CA ARG A 227 6.26 14.23 -25.25
C ARG A 227 7.09 14.25 -26.51
N PHE A 228 8.36 13.91 -26.44
CA PHE A 228 9.28 13.95 -27.58
C PHE A 228 9.33 12.66 -28.37
N GLY A 229 9.21 11.49 -27.71
CA GLY A 229 9.26 10.17 -28.33
C GLY A 229 7.89 9.62 -28.72
N GLY A 230 6.83 10.06 -28.06
CA GLY A 230 5.49 9.50 -28.18
C GLY A 230 5.30 8.20 -27.43
N ALA A 231 4.07 7.72 -27.37
CA ALA A 231 3.68 6.54 -26.58
C ALA A 231 4.46 5.28 -26.97
N GLU A 232 4.71 5.05 -28.28
CA GLU A 232 5.46 3.86 -28.74
C GLU A 232 6.90 3.81 -28.23
N VAL A 233 7.56 4.97 -28.12
CA VAL A 233 8.92 5.05 -27.56
C VAL A 233 8.87 4.88 -26.05
N TYR A 234 7.88 5.50 -25.39
CA TYR A 234 7.67 5.35 -23.97
C TYR A 234 7.44 3.90 -23.57
N ASP A 235 6.53 3.18 -24.24
CA ASP A 235 6.22 1.77 -24.00
C ASP A 235 7.40 0.82 -24.20
N LYS A 236 8.38 1.22 -25.01
CA LYS A 236 9.63 0.44 -25.18
C LYS A 236 10.69 0.76 -24.13
N TRP A 237 10.56 1.89 -23.47
CA TRP A 237 11.51 2.34 -22.46
C TRP A 237 11.15 1.81 -21.07
N VAL A 238 9.87 1.71 -20.74
CA VAL A 238 9.35 1.09 -19.51
C VAL A 238 9.02 -0.39 -19.76
#